data_e0ed1cae2f6181f3a6249d53cd5ee6b5
#
_entry.id   e0ed1cae2f6181f3a6249d53cd5ee6b5
#
_cell.length_a   1.000
_cell.length_b   1.000
_cell.length_c   1.000
_cell.angle_alpha   90.00
_cell.angle_beta   90.00
_cell.angle_gamma   90.00
#
_symmetry.space_group_name_H-M   'P 1'
#
loop_
_entity.id
_entity.type
_entity.pdbx_description
1 polymer ?
#
loop_
_entity_poly.entity_id
_entity_poly.type
_entity_poly.pdbx_seq_one_letter_code
_entity_poly.pdbx_strand_id
1 'polypeptide(L)'
;NKYIFNNETGFVFEINDVGYKINVQAGKIIDKEEKGCSKGTTITVTDLFFNTPVRYKFLKKDFTEAGYIEDVMTRIALIHPEIAIKLISSGKTIIQTSGNGDIKSIVYNIYGKDIADNIIETNYEYEDIKITGVVGKPAIARSNRGNQMFFVNKRFIKDKTLTSATEQAFKGLLTIGKYGFLILNIEMNPSKVDVNVHPAKLEVRFQDENTIFKAVYHAIKETLLKGELVPEDRPVEIKKQIEETPEPTTEERKETIKFSDCLLYTSPS
;
A
#
# COMPACT_ATOMS: atom_id res chain seq x y z
N ASN A 1 -5.65 -16.80 -25.18
CA ASN A 1 -4.30 -16.78 -25.74
C ASN A 1 -3.30 -16.84 -24.59
N LYS A 2 -2.39 -17.79 -24.66
CA LYS A 2 -1.45 -18.12 -23.59
C LYS A 2 -0.02 -18.00 -24.07
N TYR A 3 0.85 -17.32 -23.29
CA TYR A 3 2.24 -17.13 -23.63
C TYR A 3 3.14 -17.62 -22.50
N ILE A 4 4.09 -18.51 -22.75
CA ILE A 4 5.20 -18.82 -21.83
C ILE A 4 6.48 -18.28 -22.43
N PHE A 5 7.19 -17.45 -21.72
CA PHE A 5 8.50 -16.92 -22.10
C PHE A 5 9.59 -17.51 -21.20
N ASN A 6 10.54 -18.24 -21.79
CA ASN A 6 11.70 -18.77 -21.08
C ASN A 6 12.98 -18.24 -21.75
N ASN A 7 13.97 -17.84 -20.99
CA ASN A 7 15.20 -17.22 -21.49
C ASN A 7 16.19 -18.20 -22.14
N GLU A 8 16.03 -19.45 -21.88
CA GLU A 8 16.51 -20.44 -22.81
C GLU A 8 15.48 -20.64 -23.93
N THR A 9 14.54 -19.67 -24.08
CA THR A 9 13.73 -19.54 -25.26
C THR A 9 12.32 -20.10 -25.24
N GLY A 10 11.25 -19.30 -24.93
CA GLY A 10 10.06 -19.88 -25.47
C GLY A 10 8.74 -19.16 -25.19
N PHE A 11 7.93 -19.04 -26.18
CA PHE A 11 6.50 -18.68 -26.08
C PHE A 11 5.63 -19.92 -26.18
N VAL A 12 4.62 -20.06 -25.32
CA VAL A 12 3.52 -21.02 -25.54
C VAL A 12 2.23 -20.25 -25.82
N PHE A 13 1.60 -20.57 -26.92
CA PHE A 13 0.29 -20.06 -27.32
C PHE A 13 -0.75 -21.16 -27.15
N GLU A 14 -1.86 -20.85 -26.52
CA GLU A 14 -3.04 -21.71 -26.57
C GLU A 14 -4.02 -21.16 -27.61
N ILE A 15 -4.30 -21.97 -28.63
CA ILE A 15 -5.32 -21.70 -29.63
C ILE A 15 -6.16 -22.97 -29.72
N ASN A 16 -7.47 -22.87 -29.48
CA ASN A 16 -8.43 -23.99 -29.59
C ASN A 16 -8.05 -25.24 -28.79
N ASP A 17 -7.87 -25.09 -27.46
CA ASP A 17 -7.56 -26.17 -26.49
C ASP A 17 -6.21 -26.90 -26.72
N VAL A 18 -5.41 -26.50 -27.69
CA VAL A 18 -4.04 -26.97 -27.89
C VAL A 18 -3.07 -25.88 -27.40
N GLY A 19 -2.18 -26.26 -26.49
CA GLY A 19 -1.12 -25.39 -26.01
C GLY A 19 0.12 -25.48 -26.90
N TYR A 20 0.82 -24.37 -27.05
CA TYR A 20 2.10 -24.33 -27.75
C TYR A 20 3.19 -23.84 -26.80
N LYS A 21 4.33 -24.56 -26.79
CA LYS A 21 5.56 -24.08 -26.19
C LYS A 21 6.44 -23.52 -27.30
N ILE A 22 6.84 -22.27 -27.16
CA ILE A 22 7.70 -21.58 -28.11
C ILE A 22 8.98 -21.19 -27.40
N ASN A 23 10.11 -21.65 -27.91
CA ASN A 23 11.44 -21.29 -27.44
C ASN A 23 12.02 -20.14 -28.27
N VAL A 24 12.40 -19.03 -27.62
CA VAL A 24 12.97 -17.83 -28.27
C VAL A 24 14.33 -17.51 -27.68
N GLN A 25 15.37 -17.40 -28.46
CA GLN A 25 16.72 -17.00 -28.04
C GLN A 25 17.23 -15.83 -28.88
N ALA A 26 17.69 -14.78 -28.21
CA ALA A 26 18.19 -13.58 -28.90
C ALA A 26 17.19 -13.00 -29.94
N GLY A 27 15.88 -13.08 -29.66
CA GLY A 27 14.83 -12.60 -30.57
C GLY A 27 14.46 -13.55 -31.70
N LYS A 28 15.08 -14.74 -31.77
CA LYS A 28 14.78 -15.77 -32.82
C LYS A 28 14.02 -16.92 -32.19
N ILE A 29 12.98 -17.41 -32.86
CA ILE A 29 12.28 -18.65 -32.49
C ILE A 29 13.21 -19.80 -32.83
N ILE A 30 13.60 -20.58 -31.81
CA ILE A 30 14.46 -21.75 -31.98
C ILE A 30 13.61 -23.00 -32.16
N ASP A 31 12.51 -23.09 -31.43
CA ASP A 31 11.65 -24.25 -31.44
C ASP A 31 10.18 -23.87 -31.14
N LYS A 32 9.26 -24.67 -31.69
CA LYS A 32 7.82 -24.55 -31.43
C LYS A 32 7.21 -25.95 -31.40
N GLU A 33 6.71 -26.34 -30.26
CA GLU A 33 6.07 -27.64 -30.05
C GLU A 33 4.63 -27.51 -29.53
N GLU A 34 3.78 -28.43 -29.91
CA GLU A 34 2.46 -28.58 -29.30
C GLU A 34 2.62 -29.23 -27.94
N LYS A 35 1.95 -28.67 -26.93
CA LYS A 35 2.02 -29.18 -25.56
C LYS A 35 0.67 -29.10 -24.90
N GLY A 36 0.23 -30.21 -24.30
CA GLY A 36 -0.93 -30.21 -23.43
C GLY A 36 -0.69 -29.31 -22.21
N CYS A 37 -1.56 -28.33 -21.99
CA CYS A 37 -1.46 -27.42 -20.87
C CYS A 37 -2.84 -26.90 -20.44
N SER A 38 -2.94 -26.49 -19.20
CA SER A 38 -4.14 -25.83 -18.70
C SER A 38 -4.31 -24.44 -19.30
N LYS A 39 -5.54 -23.93 -19.36
CA LYS A 39 -5.85 -22.59 -19.85
C LYS A 39 -5.07 -21.52 -19.07
N GLY A 40 -4.38 -20.61 -19.76
CA GLY A 40 -3.61 -19.51 -19.18
C GLY A 40 -2.29 -19.28 -19.93
N THR A 41 -1.37 -18.46 -19.43
CA THR A 41 -0.07 -18.14 -20.02
C THR A 41 1.02 -18.27 -18.98
N THR A 42 2.13 -18.93 -19.32
CA THR A 42 3.34 -18.96 -18.49
C THR A 42 4.48 -18.34 -19.29
N ILE A 43 5.17 -17.39 -18.69
CA ILE A 43 6.36 -16.75 -19.28
C ILE A 43 7.53 -17.00 -18.33
N THR A 44 8.57 -17.66 -18.82
CA THR A 44 9.82 -17.86 -18.07
C THR A 44 10.93 -17.08 -18.74
N VAL A 45 11.67 -16.28 -17.98
CA VAL A 45 12.79 -15.47 -18.46
C VAL A 45 14.03 -15.86 -17.67
N THR A 46 15.10 -16.29 -18.34
CA THR A 46 16.41 -16.57 -17.74
C THR A 46 17.47 -15.68 -18.40
N ASP A 47 18.64 -15.51 -17.84
CA ASP A 47 19.77 -14.73 -18.39
C ASP A 47 19.38 -13.36 -18.96
N LEU A 48 18.51 -12.63 -18.25
CA LEU A 48 17.90 -11.37 -18.70
C LEU A 48 18.90 -10.36 -19.31
N PHE A 49 20.17 -10.42 -18.91
CA PHE A 49 21.20 -9.48 -19.34
C PHE A 49 22.30 -10.13 -20.21
N PHE A 50 22.07 -11.34 -20.78
CA PHE A 50 23.10 -12.07 -21.51
C PHE A 50 23.70 -11.24 -22.66
N ASN A 51 22.90 -10.44 -23.37
CA ASN A 51 23.29 -9.57 -24.48
C ASN A 51 23.55 -8.12 -24.03
N THR A 52 23.43 -7.79 -22.78
CA THR A 52 23.63 -6.45 -22.21
C THR A 52 24.49 -6.48 -20.95
N PRO A 53 25.75 -6.97 -21.02
CA PRO A 53 26.61 -7.18 -19.85
C PRO A 53 26.89 -5.89 -19.07
N VAL A 54 26.84 -4.74 -19.75
CA VAL A 54 26.98 -3.43 -19.10
C VAL A 54 25.84 -3.19 -18.12
N ARG A 55 24.60 -3.53 -18.50
CA ARG A 55 23.44 -3.39 -17.59
C ARG A 55 23.52 -4.35 -16.40
N TYR A 56 24.03 -5.56 -16.60
CA TYR A 56 24.27 -6.53 -15.54
C TYR A 56 25.16 -5.95 -14.42
N LYS A 57 26.19 -5.17 -14.78
CA LYS A 57 27.10 -4.54 -13.81
C LYS A 57 26.44 -3.49 -12.91
N PHE A 58 25.29 -2.94 -13.32
CA PHE A 58 24.52 -1.97 -12.53
C PHE A 58 23.50 -2.61 -11.60
N LEU A 59 23.29 -3.93 -11.67
CA LEU A 59 22.44 -4.63 -10.71
C LEU A 59 23.02 -4.51 -9.31
N LYS A 60 22.13 -4.27 -8.38
CA LYS A 60 22.45 -4.27 -6.95
C LYS A 60 22.43 -5.70 -6.41
N LYS A 61 22.55 -5.84 -5.10
CA LYS A 61 22.41 -7.14 -4.44
C LYS A 61 20.99 -7.68 -4.64
N ASP A 62 20.85 -8.99 -4.78
CA ASP A 62 19.56 -9.67 -5.04
C ASP A 62 18.43 -9.23 -4.10
N PHE A 63 18.74 -9.05 -2.82
CA PHE A 63 17.78 -8.52 -1.84
C PHE A 63 17.27 -7.12 -2.19
N THR A 64 18.14 -6.25 -2.72
CA THR A 64 17.74 -4.88 -3.11
C THR A 64 16.87 -4.90 -4.37
N GLU A 65 17.24 -5.73 -5.36
CA GLU A 65 16.45 -5.90 -6.58
C GLU A 65 15.09 -6.54 -6.27
N ALA A 66 15.05 -7.54 -5.39
CA ALA A 66 13.81 -8.14 -4.93
C ALA A 66 12.88 -7.10 -4.27
N GLY A 67 13.43 -6.19 -3.46
CA GLY A 67 12.66 -5.10 -2.86
C GLY A 67 12.07 -4.14 -3.89
N TYR A 68 12.79 -3.83 -4.97
CA TYR A 68 12.23 -3.02 -6.07
C TYR A 68 11.10 -3.73 -6.81
N ILE A 69 11.22 -5.04 -7.02
CA ILE A 69 10.16 -5.85 -7.64
C ILE A 69 8.92 -5.87 -6.74
N GLU A 70 9.11 -6.08 -5.45
CA GLU A 70 8.03 -6.06 -4.45
C GLU A 70 7.29 -4.73 -4.44
N ASP A 71 8.02 -3.59 -4.46
CA ASP A 71 7.45 -2.24 -4.50
C ASP A 71 6.60 -2.02 -5.79
N VAL A 72 7.08 -2.48 -6.94
CA VAL A 72 6.32 -2.40 -8.20
C VAL A 72 5.07 -3.28 -8.14
N MET A 73 5.19 -4.52 -7.66
CA MET A 73 4.06 -5.45 -7.56
C MET A 73 3.02 -4.99 -6.54
N THR A 74 3.46 -4.38 -5.43
CA THR A 74 2.58 -3.73 -4.46
C THR A 74 1.72 -2.66 -5.11
N ARG A 75 2.33 -1.77 -5.90
CA ARG A 75 1.60 -0.72 -6.63
C ARG A 75 0.60 -1.28 -7.63
N ILE A 76 0.98 -2.33 -8.36
CA ILE A 76 0.08 -3.00 -9.31
C ILE A 76 -1.09 -3.64 -8.56
N ALA A 77 -0.84 -4.31 -7.45
CA ALA A 77 -1.89 -4.94 -6.65
C ALA A 77 -2.90 -3.91 -6.09
N LEU A 78 -2.40 -2.77 -5.62
CA LEU A 78 -3.23 -1.71 -5.04
C LEU A 78 -4.10 -1.00 -6.08
N ILE A 79 -3.62 -0.83 -7.32
CA ILE A 79 -4.39 -0.15 -8.37
C ILE A 79 -5.28 -1.08 -9.18
N HIS A 80 -5.10 -2.39 -9.04
CA HIS A 80 -5.88 -3.43 -9.70
C HIS A 80 -6.45 -4.43 -8.69
N PRO A 81 -7.33 -3.97 -7.78
CA PRO A 81 -7.91 -4.84 -6.75
C PRO A 81 -8.76 -5.97 -7.32
N GLU A 82 -9.22 -5.83 -8.57
CA GLU A 82 -9.97 -6.83 -9.33
C GLU A 82 -9.11 -7.99 -9.85
N ILE A 83 -7.78 -7.92 -9.71
CA ILE A 83 -6.86 -8.95 -10.21
C ILE A 83 -6.25 -9.73 -9.04
N ALA A 84 -6.37 -11.05 -9.06
CA ALA A 84 -5.66 -11.91 -8.12
C ALA A 84 -4.17 -11.97 -8.49
N ILE A 85 -3.32 -11.54 -7.58
CA ILE A 85 -1.86 -11.47 -7.77
C ILE A 85 -1.18 -12.30 -6.70
N LYS A 86 -0.19 -13.10 -7.12
CA LYS A 86 0.70 -13.81 -6.20
C LYS A 86 2.15 -13.58 -6.60
N LEU A 87 2.91 -12.97 -5.69
CA LEU A 87 4.35 -12.79 -5.82
C LEU A 87 5.08 -13.79 -4.92
N ILE A 88 5.97 -14.56 -5.53
CA ILE A 88 6.83 -15.51 -4.82
C ILE A 88 8.28 -15.07 -5.05
N SER A 89 9.06 -14.95 -3.98
CA SER A 89 10.49 -14.67 -4.02
C SER A 89 11.24 -15.68 -3.16
N SER A 90 12.25 -16.33 -3.71
CA SER A 90 13.05 -17.37 -3.04
C SER A 90 12.19 -18.44 -2.34
N GLY A 91 11.12 -18.88 -3.01
CA GLY A 91 10.19 -19.90 -2.51
C GLY A 91 9.19 -19.41 -1.45
N LYS A 92 9.25 -18.14 -1.03
CA LYS A 92 8.32 -17.54 -0.08
C LYS A 92 7.28 -16.69 -0.79
N THR A 93 6.02 -16.81 -0.39
CA THR A 93 4.96 -15.91 -0.85
C THR A 93 5.12 -14.56 -0.16
N ILE A 94 5.33 -13.50 -0.95
CA ILE A 94 5.51 -12.12 -0.48
C ILE A 94 4.19 -11.36 -0.53
N ILE A 95 3.47 -11.44 -1.66
CA ILE A 95 2.17 -10.80 -1.85
C ILE A 95 1.18 -11.87 -2.34
N GLN A 96 -0.03 -11.85 -1.81
CA GLN A 96 -1.13 -12.65 -2.33
C GLN A 96 -2.43 -11.90 -2.16
N THR A 97 -3.12 -11.60 -3.29
CA THR A 97 -4.41 -10.93 -3.31
C THR A 97 -5.47 -11.84 -3.91
N SER A 98 -6.72 -11.62 -3.52
CA SER A 98 -7.86 -12.45 -3.95
C SER A 98 -8.48 -12.03 -5.29
N GLY A 99 -8.25 -10.78 -5.73
CA GLY A 99 -8.88 -10.24 -6.93
C GLY A 99 -10.39 -9.97 -6.79
N ASN A 100 -10.85 -9.72 -5.57
CA ASN A 100 -12.26 -9.49 -5.26
C ASN A 100 -12.72 -8.03 -5.41
N GLY A 101 -11.83 -7.13 -5.83
CA GLY A 101 -12.12 -5.70 -5.97
C GLY A 101 -12.02 -4.90 -4.67
N ASP A 102 -11.75 -5.53 -3.53
CA ASP A 102 -11.67 -4.88 -2.23
C ASP A 102 -10.24 -4.39 -1.93
N ILE A 103 -10.03 -3.08 -2.04
CA ILE A 103 -8.74 -2.44 -1.72
C ILE A 103 -8.36 -2.59 -0.24
N LYS A 104 -9.33 -2.64 0.67
CA LYS A 104 -9.08 -2.80 2.10
C LYS A 104 -8.45 -4.15 2.42
N SER A 105 -8.94 -5.22 1.79
CA SER A 105 -8.33 -6.55 1.88
C SER A 105 -6.89 -6.57 1.39
N ILE A 106 -6.57 -5.83 0.32
CA ILE A 106 -5.21 -5.73 -0.19
C ILE A 106 -4.31 -4.97 0.78
N VAL A 107 -4.79 -3.83 1.31
CA VAL A 107 -4.07 -3.07 2.33
C VAL A 107 -3.82 -3.91 3.57
N TYR A 108 -4.81 -4.72 4.00
CA TYR A 108 -4.64 -5.66 5.11
C TYR A 108 -3.50 -6.67 4.85
N ASN A 109 -3.48 -7.27 3.65
CA ASN A 109 -2.48 -8.27 3.29
C ASN A 109 -1.05 -7.69 3.18
N ILE A 110 -0.91 -6.45 2.74
CA ILE A 110 0.39 -5.81 2.49
C ILE A 110 0.90 -5.06 3.72
N TYR A 111 0.04 -4.29 4.39
CA TYR A 111 0.42 -3.38 5.47
C TYR A 111 -0.02 -3.82 6.86
N GLY A 112 -0.86 -4.86 6.93
CA GLY A 112 -1.36 -5.42 8.18
C GLY A 112 -2.65 -4.77 8.68
N LYS A 113 -3.19 -5.38 9.76
CA LYS A 113 -4.49 -5.04 10.33
C LYS A 113 -4.57 -3.58 10.80
N ASP A 114 -3.56 -3.10 11.51
CA ASP A 114 -3.56 -1.75 12.09
C ASP A 114 -3.73 -0.65 11.03
N ILE A 115 -3.16 -0.84 9.85
CA ILE A 115 -3.31 0.09 8.74
C ILE A 115 -4.69 -0.07 8.11
N ALA A 116 -5.12 -1.30 7.84
CA ALA A 116 -6.39 -1.58 7.17
C ALA A 116 -7.62 -1.12 7.98
N ASP A 117 -7.54 -1.18 9.31
CA ASP A 117 -8.63 -0.71 10.20
C ASP A 117 -8.69 0.83 10.31
N ASN A 118 -7.61 1.51 9.91
CA ASN A 118 -7.49 2.96 10.00
C ASN A 118 -7.44 3.67 8.64
N ILE A 119 -7.94 3.04 7.57
CA ILE A 119 -8.15 3.69 6.28
C ILE A 119 -9.64 3.97 6.05
N ILE A 120 -9.91 5.01 5.28
CA ILE A 120 -11.22 5.46 4.87
C ILE A 120 -11.23 5.47 3.35
N GLU A 121 -12.21 4.84 2.73
CA GLU A 121 -12.36 4.87 1.28
C GLU A 121 -12.79 6.26 0.81
N THR A 122 -12.21 6.70 -0.29
CA THR A 122 -12.56 7.95 -0.96
C THR A 122 -13.11 7.67 -2.35
N ASN A 123 -14.20 8.36 -2.66
CA ASN A 123 -14.76 8.48 -4.00
C ASN A 123 -15.27 9.93 -4.12
N TYR A 124 -14.52 10.76 -4.81
CA TYR A 124 -14.74 12.19 -4.90
C TYR A 124 -14.65 12.64 -6.36
N GLU A 125 -15.56 13.50 -6.76
CA GLU A 125 -15.59 14.08 -8.09
C GLU A 125 -15.42 15.59 -7.98
N TYR A 126 -14.53 16.14 -8.78
CA TYR A 126 -14.29 17.57 -8.89
C TYR A 126 -14.15 17.93 -10.37
N GLU A 127 -15.12 18.69 -10.89
CA GLU A 127 -15.24 18.96 -12.32
C GLU A 127 -15.25 17.64 -13.14
N ASP A 128 -14.27 17.44 -14.02
CA ASP A 128 -14.08 16.23 -14.82
C ASP A 128 -13.01 15.26 -14.27
N ILE A 129 -12.63 15.46 -13.00
CA ILE A 129 -11.64 14.64 -12.30
C ILE A 129 -12.36 13.77 -11.28
N LYS A 130 -12.12 12.46 -11.34
CA LYS A 130 -12.60 11.49 -10.36
C LYS A 130 -11.44 10.96 -9.54
N ILE A 131 -11.57 11.01 -8.22
CA ILE A 131 -10.54 10.53 -7.27
C ILE A 131 -11.11 9.38 -6.48
N THR A 132 -10.49 8.22 -6.60
CA THR A 132 -10.84 7.00 -5.88
C THR A 132 -9.64 6.45 -5.11
N GLY A 133 -9.89 5.66 -4.09
CA GLY A 133 -8.82 5.02 -3.32
C GLY A 133 -9.06 5.07 -1.82
N VAL A 134 -8.00 5.22 -1.03
CA VAL A 134 -8.08 5.24 0.43
C VAL A 134 -7.19 6.33 1.02
N VAL A 135 -7.66 6.90 2.12
CA VAL A 135 -6.95 7.89 2.95
C VAL A 135 -6.85 7.35 4.38
N GLY A 136 -5.67 7.37 4.96
CA GLY A 136 -5.44 6.94 6.32
C GLY A 136 -5.81 7.98 7.36
N LYS A 137 -6.38 7.54 8.47
CA LYS A 137 -6.60 8.38 9.66
C LYS A 137 -5.24 8.91 10.19
N PRO A 138 -5.21 10.05 10.88
CA PRO A 138 -3.98 10.62 11.44
C PRO A 138 -3.16 9.64 12.30
N ALA A 139 -3.80 8.68 12.96
CA ALA A 139 -3.17 7.69 13.83
C ALA A 139 -2.11 6.81 13.13
N ILE A 140 -2.25 6.59 11.81
CA ILE A 140 -1.31 5.75 11.04
C ILE A 140 -0.27 6.55 10.24
N ALA A 141 -0.12 7.85 10.55
CA ALA A 141 0.87 8.70 9.89
C ALA A 141 2.31 8.20 10.12
N ARG A 142 3.16 8.34 9.11
CA ARG A 142 4.54 7.85 9.10
C ARG A 142 5.56 9.01 9.06
N SER A 143 6.80 8.73 9.41
CA SER A 143 7.90 9.72 9.35
C SER A 143 8.49 9.93 7.95
N ASN A 144 7.98 9.22 6.95
CA ASN A 144 8.38 9.37 5.55
C ASN A 144 7.17 9.34 4.61
N ARG A 145 7.38 9.78 3.36
CA ARG A 145 6.34 9.82 2.31
C ARG A 145 6.16 8.51 1.55
N GLY A 146 6.79 7.40 1.97
CA GLY A 146 6.77 6.13 1.24
C GLY A 146 5.37 5.55 1.05
N ASN A 147 4.43 5.91 1.95
CA ASN A 147 3.05 5.46 1.90
C ASN A 147 2.09 6.50 1.26
N GLN A 148 2.61 7.50 0.57
CA GLN A 148 1.84 8.42 -0.27
C GLN A 148 1.93 7.93 -1.71
N MET A 149 0.91 7.24 -2.18
CA MET A 149 0.87 6.66 -3.52
C MET A 149 -0.17 7.37 -4.37
N PHE A 150 0.30 7.92 -5.48
CA PHE A 150 -0.57 8.60 -6.45
C PHE A 150 -0.54 7.84 -7.78
N PHE A 151 -1.72 7.67 -8.33
CA PHE A 151 -1.91 7.12 -9.67
C PHE A 151 -2.72 8.10 -10.50
N VAL A 152 -2.36 8.26 -11.76
CA VAL A 152 -3.12 9.00 -12.75
C VAL A 152 -3.52 8.03 -13.86
N ASN A 153 -4.80 7.85 -14.06
CA ASN A 153 -5.35 6.86 -15.00
C ASN A 153 -4.70 5.48 -14.80
N LYS A 154 -4.64 5.02 -13.53
CA LYS A 154 -4.03 3.76 -13.06
C LYS A 154 -2.49 3.68 -13.21
N ARG A 155 -1.82 4.77 -13.58
CA ARG A 155 -0.37 4.82 -13.68
C ARG A 155 0.23 5.45 -12.43
N PHE A 156 1.15 4.75 -11.77
CA PHE A 156 1.90 5.30 -10.63
C PHE A 156 2.76 6.49 -11.04
N ILE A 157 2.63 7.59 -10.31
CA ILE A 157 3.40 8.81 -10.52
C ILE A 157 3.94 9.38 -9.22
N LYS A 158 4.96 10.22 -9.35
CA LYS A 158 5.48 11.09 -8.29
C LYS A 158 5.35 12.52 -8.75
N ASP A 159 4.57 13.30 -8.02
CA ASP A 159 4.30 14.69 -8.40
C ASP A 159 4.31 15.61 -7.17
N LYS A 160 4.84 16.82 -7.34
CA LYS A 160 4.99 17.80 -6.27
C LYS A 160 3.66 18.47 -5.92
N THR A 161 2.81 18.72 -6.90
CA THR A 161 1.50 19.33 -6.73
C THR A 161 0.59 18.43 -5.90
N LEU A 162 0.56 17.11 -6.21
CA LEU A 162 -0.19 16.13 -5.46
C LEU A 162 0.31 15.97 -4.03
N THR A 163 1.63 15.94 -3.86
CA THR A 163 2.26 15.89 -2.54
C THR A 163 1.92 17.11 -1.70
N SER A 164 2.01 18.31 -2.29
CA SER A 164 1.70 19.58 -1.64
C SER A 164 0.22 19.69 -1.25
N ALA A 165 -0.69 19.28 -2.14
CA ALA A 165 -2.12 19.22 -1.85
C ALA A 165 -2.43 18.29 -0.68
N THR A 166 -1.77 17.12 -0.64
CA THR A 166 -1.88 16.17 0.46
C THR A 166 -1.40 16.76 1.78
N GLU A 167 -0.22 17.36 1.80
CA GLU A 167 0.34 17.96 3.02
C GLU A 167 -0.54 19.09 3.54
N GLN A 168 -1.08 19.90 2.64
CA GLN A 168 -2.02 20.97 3.00
C GLN A 168 -3.34 20.42 3.55
N ALA A 169 -3.84 19.29 3.01
CA ALA A 169 -5.07 18.66 3.49
C ALA A 169 -4.91 18.09 4.91
N PHE A 170 -3.73 17.54 5.21
CA PHE A 170 -3.41 17.01 6.55
C PHE A 170 -2.90 18.07 7.53
N LYS A 171 -2.73 19.33 7.10
CA LYS A 171 -2.22 20.41 7.95
C LYS A 171 -3.13 20.62 9.17
N GLY A 172 -2.54 20.64 10.35
CA GLY A 172 -3.24 20.74 11.64
C GLY A 172 -3.77 19.40 12.19
N LEU A 173 -3.75 18.33 11.41
CA LEU A 173 -4.15 17.00 11.86
C LEU A 173 -2.94 16.11 12.22
N LEU A 174 -1.78 16.40 11.66
CA LEU A 174 -0.56 15.65 11.89
C LEU A 174 0.48 16.49 12.63
N THR A 175 1.29 15.84 13.45
CA THR A 175 2.49 16.42 14.05
C THR A 175 3.54 16.72 12.98
N ILE A 176 4.37 17.73 13.22
CA ILE A 176 5.47 18.12 12.31
C ILE A 176 6.38 16.90 12.03
N GLY A 177 6.72 16.69 10.77
CA GLY A 177 7.55 15.57 10.33
C GLY A 177 6.79 14.24 10.17
N LYS A 178 5.46 14.24 10.29
CA LYS A 178 4.60 13.10 9.96
C LYS A 178 3.86 13.33 8.65
N TYR A 179 3.65 12.25 7.91
CA TYR A 179 3.01 12.25 6.59
C TYR A 179 1.84 11.27 6.59
N GLY A 180 0.71 11.68 6.05
CA GLY A 180 -0.49 10.86 5.96
C GLY A 180 -0.29 9.66 5.05
N PHE A 181 -0.93 8.55 5.37
CA PHE A 181 -1.05 7.38 4.51
C PHE A 181 -2.14 7.65 3.47
N LEU A 182 -1.88 7.37 2.19
CA LEU A 182 -2.90 7.42 1.16
C LEU A 182 -2.51 6.63 -0.09
N ILE A 183 -3.52 6.14 -0.77
CA ILE A 183 -3.44 5.52 -2.09
C ILE A 183 -4.57 6.11 -2.90
N LEU A 184 -4.25 6.98 -3.85
CA LEU A 184 -5.23 7.70 -4.65
C LEU A 184 -5.04 7.44 -6.14
N ASN A 185 -6.14 7.10 -6.82
CA ASN A 185 -6.22 7.08 -8.27
C ASN A 185 -7.00 8.29 -8.77
N ILE A 186 -6.39 9.08 -9.62
CA ILE A 186 -6.92 10.29 -10.21
C ILE A 186 -7.26 9.96 -11.66
N GLU A 187 -8.55 9.81 -11.95
CA GLU A 187 -9.06 9.56 -13.29
C GLU A 187 -9.41 10.90 -13.93
N MET A 188 -8.82 11.17 -15.08
CA MET A 188 -9.00 12.41 -15.81
C MET A 188 -8.81 12.21 -17.31
N ASN A 189 -9.24 13.20 -18.09
CA ASN A 189 -9.03 13.15 -19.54
C ASN A 189 -7.53 13.06 -19.86
N PRO A 190 -7.07 12.03 -20.59
CA PRO A 190 -5.66 11.88 -20.97
C PRO A 190 -5.05 13.07 -21.72
N SER A 191 -5.87 13.88 -22.40
CA SER A 191 -5.40 15.08 -23.11
C SER A 191 -4.94 16.21 -22.17
N LYS A 192 -5.37 16.18 -20.89
CA LYS A 192 -5.04 17.18 -19.86
C LYS A 192 -3.77 16.83 -19.08
N VAL A 193 -3.13 15.70 -19.36
CA VAL A 193 -1.92 15.25 -18.69
C VAL A 193 -0.88 14.75 -19.69
N ASP A 194 0.34 15.31 -19.62
CA ASP A 194 1.47 14.81 -20.37
C ASP A 194 2.31 13.88 -19.49
N VAL A 195 2.43 12.60 -19.90
CA VAL A 195 3.20 11.57 -19.20
C VAL A 195 4.59 11.34 -19.81
N ASN A 196 4.91 12.02 -20.91
CA ASN A 196 6.19 11.87 -21.59
C ASN A 196 7.22 12.93 -21.18
N VAL A 197 7.28 13.21 -19.87
CA VAL A 197 8.16 14.26 -19.30
C VAL A 197 9.52 13.67 -18.89
N HIS A 198 9.54 12.43 -18.39
CA HIS A 198 10.76 11.78 -17.89
C HIS A 198 10.91 10.36 -18.46
N PRO A 199 12.14 9.88 -18.75
CA PRO A 199 12.35 8.53 -19.31
C PRO A 199 11.73 7.40 -18.48
N ALA A 200 11.77 7.49 -17.15
CA ALA A 200 11.13 6.51 -16.26
C ALA A 200 9.59 6.68 -16.20
N LYS A 201 9.05 7.74 -16.80
CA LYS A 201 7.61 8.05 -16.86
C LYS A 201 6.94 8.03 -15.47
N LEU A 202 7.67 8.38 -14.43
CA LEU A 202 7.18 8.54 -13.06
C LEU A 202 6.68 9.94 -12.76
N GLU A 203 7.03 10.91 -13.60
CA GLU A 203 6.62 12.31 -13.51
C GLU A 203 5.65 12.62 -14.64
N VAL A 204 4.70 13.50 -14.36
CA VAL A 204 3.72 13.97 -15.31
C VAL A 204 3.67 15.48 -15.26
N ARG A 205 3.14 16.10 -16.31
CA ARG A 205 2.81 17.53 -16.34
C ARG A 205 1.31 17.67 -16.53
N PHE A 206 0.64 18.27 -15.57
CA PHE A 206 -0.76 18.61 -15.67
C PHE A 206 -0.95 19.91 -16.46
N GLN A 207 -1.99 19.98 -17.27
CA GLN A 207 -2.34 21.18 -18.00
C GLN A 207 -2.82 22.30 -17.06
N ASP A 208 -3.54 21.94 -15.99
CA ASP A 208 -3.97 22.82 -14.91
C ASP A 208 -3.65 22.21 -13.53
N GLU A 209 -2.49 22.60 -12.98
CA GLU A 209 -2.04 22.16 -11.67
C GLU A 209 -2.93 22.67 -10.53
N ASN A 210 -3.57 23.83 -10.69
CA ASN A 210 -4.42 24.41 -9.65
C ASN A 210 -5.69 23.62 -9.46
N THR A 211 -6.32 23.20 -10.55
CA THR A 211 -7.52 22.33 -10.51
C THR A 211 -7.19 20.98 -9.90
N ILE A 212 -6.06 20.38 -10.27
CA ILE A 212 -5.58 19.11 -9.66
C ILE A 212 -5.31 19.28 -8.16
N PHE A 213 -4.62 20.36 -7.77
CA PHE A 213 -4.36 20.64 -6.36
C PHE A 213 -5.66 20.72 -5.55
N LYS A 214 -6.64 21.50 -6.03
CA LYS A 214 -7.95 21.64 -5.37
C LYS A 214 -8.68 20.31 -5.27
N ALA A 215 -8.74 19.54 -6.37
CA ALA A 215 -9.40 18.24 -6.41
C ALA A 215 -8.85 17.30 -5.35
N VAL A 216 -7.53 17.12 -5.29
CA VAL A 216 -6.87 16.25 -4.32
C VAL A 216 -7.02 16.75 -2.89
N TYR A 217 -6.86 18.06 -2.68
CA TYR A 217 -7.04 18.68 -1.37
C TYR A 217 -8.45 18.43 -0.81
N HIS A 218 -9.49 18.71 -1.59
CA HIS A 218 -10.87 18.52 -1.16
C HIS A 218 -11.23 17.05 -1.00
N ALA A 219 -10.78 16.17 -1.90
CA ALA A 219 -10.98 14.73 -1.76
C ALA A 219 -10.48 14.19 -0.41
N ILE A 220 -9.25 14.56 -0.03
CA ILE A 220 -8.66 14.13 1.23
C ILE A 220 -9.39 14.76 2.42
N LYS A 221 -9.65 16.08 2.38
CA LYS A 221 -10.34 16.79 3.47
C LYS A 221 -11.73 16.21 3.75
N GLU A 222 -12.54 16.03 2.71
CA GLU A 222 -13.88 15.47 2.88
C GLU A 222 -13.86 14.03 3.36
N THR A 223 -12.90 13.23 2.88
CA THR A 223 -12.74 11.84 3.33
C THR A 223 -12.41 11.79 4.82
N LEU A 224 -11.48 12.63 5.28
CA LEU A 224 -11.12 12.69 6.70
C LEU A 224 -12.29 13.16 7.58
N LEU A 225 -13.04 14.18 7.14
CA LEU A 225 -14.22 14.66 7.85
C LEU A 225 -15.32 13.58 7.94
N LYS A 226 -15.56 12.82 6.88
CA LYS A 226 -16.51 11.69 6.91
C LYS A 226 -16.07 10.61 7.91
N GLY A 227 -14.78 10.34 8.00
CA GLY A 227 -14.24 9.36 8.93
C GLY A 227 -14.30 9.78 10.41
N GLU A 228 -14.37 11.07 10.71
CA GLU A 228 -14.56 11.59 12.07
C GLU A 228 -16.04 11.64 12.48
N LEU A 229 -16.95 11.79 11.50
CA LEU A 229 -18.40 11.92 11.74
C LEU A 229 -19.13 10.57 11.86
N VAL A 230 -18.52 9.47 11.42
CA VAL A 230 -19.07 8.12 11.62
C VAL A 230 -18.54 7.60 12.97
N PRO A 231 -19.38 7.50 14.02
CA PRO A 231 -18.98 6.86 15.27
C PRO A 231 -18.57 5.42 14.95
N GLU A 232 -17.39 5.01 15.38
CA GLU A 232 -17.07 3.59 15.38
C GLU A 232 -18.02 2.91 16.35
N ASP A 233 -19.03 2.20 15.84
CA ASP A 233 -19.82 1.24 16.61
C ASP A 233 -18.90 0.07 17.01
N ARG A 234 -18.00 0.35 17.94
CA ARG A 234 -17.35 -0.72 18.70
C ARG A 234 -18.35 -1.07 19.80
N PRO A 235 -18.82 -2.32 19.91
CA PRO A 235 -19.48 -2.78 21.09
C PRO A 235 -18.49 -2.57 22.25
N VAL A 236 -18.76 -1.61 23.11
CA VAL A 236 -18.05 -1.48 24.36
C VAL A 236 -18.47 -2.69 25.17
N GLU A 237 -17.66 -3.75 25.18
CA GLU A 237 -17.76 -4.79 26.19
C GLU A 237 -17.51 -4.11 27.55
N ILE A 238 -18.59 -3.64 28.15
CA ILE A 238 -18.61 -3.26 29.55
C ILE A 238 -18.42 -4.58 30.31
N LYS A 239 -17.19 -4.92 30.62
CA LYS A 239 -16.89 -5.87 31.66
C LYS A 239 -17.43 -5.24 32.95
N LYS A 240 -18.66 -5.60 33.32
CA LYS A 240 -19.16 -5.41 34.67
C LYS A 240 -18.24 -6.20 35.60
N GLN A 241 -17.26 -5.51 36.16
CA GLN A 241 -16.67 -5.98 37.41
C GLN A 241 -17.75 -5.85 38.44
N ILE A 242 -18.36 -6.97 38.78
CA ILE A 242 -19.18 -7.10 39.99
C ILE A 242 -18.16 -7.06 41.12
N GLU A 243 -17.98 -5.91 41.74
CA GLU A 243 -17.39 -5.80 43.07
C GLU A 243 -18.36 -6.48 44.03
N GLU A 244 -18.05 -7.71 44.37
CA GLU A 244 -18.65 -8.33 45.59
C GLU A 244 -18.09 -7.57 46.79
N THR A 245 -18.95 -6.78 47.39
CA THR A 245 -18.72 -6.19 48.70
C THR A 245 -18.79 -7.32 49.74
N PRO A 246 -17.75 -7.61 50.52
CA PRO A 246 -17.88 -8.48 51.66
C PRO A 246 -18.59 -7.74 52.80
N GLU A 247 -19.60 -8.36 53.39
CA GLU A 247 -20.27 -7.92 54.60
C GLU A 247 -19.29 -7.79 55.79
N PRO A 248 -19.51 -6.84 56.72
CA PRO A 248 -18.61 -6.63 57.83
C PRO A 248 -18.90 -7.64 58.95
N THR A 249 -17.96 -8.52 59.19
CA THR A 249 -17.91 -9.27 60.47
C THR A 249 -17.22 -8.45 61.54
N THR A 250 -17.99 -8.15 62.54
CA THR A 250 -17.60 -7.50 63.81
C THR A 250 -16.67 -8.43 64.60
N GLU A 251 -15.44 -8.03 64.83
CA GLU A 251 -14.69 -8.40 66.05
C GLU A 251 -13.64 -7.34 66.40
N GLU A 252 -13.81 -6.81 67.60
CA GLU A 252 -12.92 -5.86 68.25
C GLU A 252 -11.57 -6.46 68.55
N ARG A 253 -10.48 -5.73 68.24
CA ARG A 253 -9.26 -5.74 69.07
C ARG A 253 -8.52 -4.42 68.97
N LYS A 254 -8.46 -3.76 70.12
CA LYS A 254 -7.60 -2.64 70.40
C LYS A 254 -6.15 -3.10 70.42
N GLU A 255 -5.26 -2.43 69.66
CA GLU A 255 -3.88 -2.34 70.02
C GLU A 255 -3.29 -0.99 69.65
N THR A 256 -2.57 -0.50 70.57
CA THR A 256 -1.98 0.81 70.81
C THR A 256 -0.94 1.21 69.74
N ILE A 257 -1.02 2.45 69.32
CA ILE A 257 -0.03 3.15 68.52
C ILE A 257 1.12 3.58 69.42
N LYS A 258 2.36 3.19 69.12
CA LYS A 258 3.57 3.84 69.61
C LYS A 258 4.22 4.66 68.49
N PHE A 259 4.23 5.96 68.71
CA PHE A 259 5.06 6.89 67.96
C PHE A 259 6.50 6.76 68.47
N SER A 260 7.47 6.64 67.54
CA SER A 260 8.84 7.14 67.77
C SER A 260 9.56 7.33 66.46
N ASP A 261 9.99 8.52 66.29
CA ASP A 261 11.23 9.08 65.76
C ASP A 261 11.33 9.36 64.24
N CYS A 262 11.07 10.61 64.09
CA CYS A 262 11.62 11.54 63.15
C CYS A 262 13.16 11.52 63.11
N LEU A 263 13.76 11.41 61.93
CA LEU A 263 15.08 12.02 61.67
C LEU A 263 15.19 12.52 60.25
N LEU A 264 15.23 13.83 60.15
CA LEU A 264 15.67 14.68 59.08
C LEU A 264 17.12 14.33 58.65
N TYR A 265 17.39 14.31 57.36
CA TYR A 265 18.71 14.62 56.87
C TYR A 265 18.63 15.58 55.68
N THR A 266 19.21 16.74 55.92
CA THR A 266 19.47 17.83 55.00
C THR A 266 20.75 17.57 54.23
N SER A 267 20.80 18.07 52.96
CA SER A 267 21.99 18.17 52.13
C SER A 267 23.10 19.02 52.77
N PRO A 268 24.35 19.01 52.20
CA PRO A 268 24.69 20.03 51.22
C PRO A 268 25.76 19.65 50.17
N SER A 269 25.85 20.54 49.20
CA SER A 269 26.91 20.95 48.26
C SER A 269 27.13 20.08 47.05
#